data_ccf6364e03fa28af8df3040c99f3821c
#
_entry.id   ccf6364e03fa28af8df3040c99f3821c
#
_cell.length_a   1.000
_cell.length_b   1.000
_cell.length_c   1.000
_cell.angle_alpha   90.00
_cell.angle_beta   90.00
_cell.angle_gamma   90.00
#
_symmetry.space_group_name_H-M   'P 1'
#
loop_
_entity.id
_entity.type
_entity.pdbx_description
1 polymer ?
#
loop_
_entity_poly.entity_id
_entity_poly.type
_entity_poly.pdbx_seq_one_letter_code
_entity_poly.pdbx_strand_id
1 'polypeptide(L)'
;KLLCGPWAASVLRRYPDVIGAVLPEILPMVGFDQRNPHHCYDVWEHTLHALDAAPPDSVLRWAVLFHDRGKPECFALDTQGIGHFMGHGVVSRRIADGVMDRLRFDNAAKERIGELVEWHDHRVETEKGVRRMLNRFGEQNFRALLTIQRADNMGQAEEFRGRQKEIDRIEAMLDRELEKGSCFSLKQLAVNGNDLLGLGL
;
A
#
# COMPACT_ATOMS: atom_id res chain seq x y z
N LYS A 1 6.17 -17.74 -2.77
CA LYS A 1 5.95 -18.67 -1.63
C LYS A 1 6.61 -18.18 -0.33
N LEU A 2 7.90 -17.74 -0.34
CA LEU A 2 8.61 -17.26 0.85
C LEU A 2 7.81 -16.16 1.56
N LEU A 3 7.37 -15.11 0.86
CA LEU A 3 6.67 -13.96 1.44
C LEU A 3 5.36 -14.34 2.16
N CYS A 4 4.68 -15.40 1.71
CA CYS A 4 3.43 -15.86 2.32
C CYS A 4 3.66 -16.91 3.42
N GLY A 5 4.90 -17.28 3.70
CA GLY A 5 5.25 -18.18 4.77
C GLY A 5 5.17 -17.52 6.15
N PRO A 6 4.97 -18.31 7.22
CA PRO A 6 4.86 -17.79 8.59
C PRO A 6 6.17 -17.17 9.11
N TRP A 7 7.29 -17.47 8.50
CA TRP A 7 8.62 -16.98 8.89
C TRP A 7 9.21 -15.98 7.90
N ALA A 8 8.37 -15.38 7.04
CA ALA A 8 8.83 -14.50 5.97
C ALA A 8 9.74 -13.38 6.47
N ALA A 9 9.27 -12.56 7.41
CA ALA A 9 10.05 -11.45 7.96
C ALA A 9 11.31 -11.94 8.68
N SER A 10 11.23 -13.04 9.42
CA SER A 10 12.39 -13.60 10.12
C SER A 10 13.49 -14.05 9.14
N VAL A 11 13.12 -14.67 8.02
CA VAL A 11 14.07 -15.08 6.97
C VAL A 11 14.67 -13.87 6.28
N LEU A 12 13.84 -12.88 5.91
CA LEU A 12 14.29 -11.64 5.28
C LEU A 12 15.23 -10.84 6.20
N ARG A 13 14.93 -10.77 7.50
CA ARG A 13 15.77 -10.13 8.52
C ARG A 13 17.12 -10.83 8.66
N ARG A 14 17.11 -12.15 8.66
CA ARG A 14 18.31 -12.95 8.88
C ARG A 14 19.27 -12.96 7.70
N TYR A 15 18.75 -12.85 6.47
CA TYR A 15 19.50 -13.06 5.25
C TYR A 15 19.27 -11.97 4.19
N PRO A 16 19.38 -10.66 4.56
CA PRO A 16 19.13 -9.58 3.61
C PRO A 16 20.04 -9.63 2.38
N ASP A 17 21.32 -10.01 2.56
CA ASP A 17 22.29 -10.12 1.46
C ASP A 17 21.92 -11.22 0.48
N VAL A 18 21.45 -12.37 0.97
CA VAL A 18 21.01 -13.50 0.13
C VAL A 18 19.77 -13.10 -0.68
N ILE A 19 18.81 -12.42 -0.01
CA ILE A 19 17.63 -11.92 -0.71
C ILE A 19 18.02 -10.81 -1.69
N GLY A 20 18.93 -9.92 -1.30
CA GLY A 20 19.48 -8.86 -2.13
C GLY A 20 20.20 -9.34 -3.39
N ALA A 21 20.72 -10.58 -3.41
CA ALA A 21 21.26 -11.19 -4.63
C ALA A 21 20.18 -11.42 -5.70
N VAL A 22 18.91 -11.61 -5.30
CA VAL A 22 17.76 -11.78 -6.20
C VAL A 22 16.94 -10.48 -6.32
N LEU A 23 16.84 -9.72 -5.25
CA LEU A 23 16.11 -8.46 -5.12
C LEU A 23 17.05 -7.35 -4.62
N PRO A 24 18.03 -6.90 -5.44
CA PRO A 24 18.98 -5.86 -5.01
C PRO A 24 18.27 -4.55 -4.63
N GLU A 25 17.06 -4.37 -5.10
CA GLU A 25 16.24 -3.19 -4.83
C GLU A 25 15.91 -3.01 -3.33
N ILE A 26 15.93 -4.06 -2.51
CA ILE A 26 15.68 -3.94 -1.07
C ILE A 26 16.89 -3.41 -0.29
N LEU A 27 18.11 -3.58 -0.80
CA LEU A 27 19.33 -3.28 -0.04
C LEU A 27 19.44 -1.82 0.44
N PRO A 28 19.00 -0.79 -0.32
CA PRO A 28 19.01 0.58 0.16
C PRO A 28 18.08 0.87 1.35
N MET A 29 17.15 -0.04 1.67
CA MET A 29 16.28 0.09 2.84
C MET A 29 16.99 -0.36 4.13
N VAL A 30 17.96 -1.27 4.02
CA VAL A 30 18.64 -1.90 5.15
C VAL A 30 19.53 -0.88 5.85
N GLY A 31 19.25 -0.62 7.12
CA GLY A 31 19.98 0.37 7.92
C GLY A 31 19.69 1.83 7.55
N PHE A 32 18.68 2.10 6.71
CA PHE A 32 18.32 3.46 6.34
C PHE A 32 17.54 4.16 7.44
N ASP A 33 18.23 5.03 8.20
CA ASP A 33 17.64 5.85 9.27
C ASP A 33 16.66 6.90 8.70
N GLN A 34 15.42 6.84 9.15
CA GLN A 34 14.35 7.72 8.68
C GLN A 34 14.43 9.14 9.28
N ARG A 35 15.18 9.33 10.35
CA ARG A 35 15.30 10.61 11.09
C ARG A 35 13.95 11.28 11.35
N ASN A 36 12.95 10.49 11.70
CA ASN A 36 11.59 10.97 11.92
C ASN A 36 11.03 10.35 13.21
N PRO A 37 10.48 11.13 14.16
CA PRO A 37 10.04 10.63 15.45
C PRO A 37 8.91 9.60 15.37
N HIS A 38 8.16 9.56 14.27
CA HIS A 38 7.12 8.54 14.05
C HIS A 38 7.68 7.13 13.76
N HIS A 39 8.98 7.03 13.47
CA HIS A 39 9.63 5.79 13.09
C HIS A 39 10.73 5.43 14.11
N CYS A 40 10.55 4.33 14.82
CA CYS A 40 11.55 3.77 15.75
C CYS A 40 12.49 2.75 15.08
N TYR A 41 12.24 2.42 13.81
CA TYR A 41 12.99 1.47 13.02
C TYR A 41 13.58 2.14 11.77
N ASP A 42 14.65 1.55 11.21
CA ASP A 42 15.05 1.84 9.83
C ASP A 42 13.95 1.40 8.85
N VAL A 43 14.07 1.78 7.57
CA VAL A 43 13.03 1.47 6.56
C VAL A 43 12.85 -0.04 6.39
N TRP A 44 13.95 -0.82 6.46
CA TRP A 44 13.87 -2.26 6.29
C TRP A 44 13.16 -2.94 7.46
N GLU A 45 13.58 -2.64 8.68
CA GLU A 45 13.00 -3.23 9.88
C GLU A 45 11.52 -2.84 10.04
N HIS A 46 11.16 -1.58 9.74
CA HIS A 46 9.78 -1.14 9.63
C HIS A 46 8.97 -2.00 8.64
N THR A 47 9.53 -2.20 7.43
CA THR A 47 8.90 -3.03 6.39
C THR A 47 8.69 -4.48 6.86
N LEU A 48 9.65 -5.04 7.60
CA LEU A 48 9.53 -6.40 8.12
C LEU A 48 8.45 -6.52 9.20
N HIS A 49 8.31 -5.53 10.08
CA HIS A 49 7.22 -5.48 11.04
C HIS A 49 5.85 -5.34 10.36
N ALA A 50 5.74 -4.50 9.34
CA ALA A 50 4.54 -4.39 8.53
C ALA A 50 4.23 -5.71 7.80
N LEU A 51 5.26 -6.41 7.31
CA LEU A 51 5.10 -7.70 6.65
C LEU A 51 4.58 -8.78 7.61
N ASP A 52 5.06 -8.83 8.86
CA ASP A 52 4.55 -9.75 9.88
C ASP A 52 3.07 -9.48 10.21
N ALA A 53 2.65 -8.22 10.22
CA ALA A 53 1.28 -7.82 10.48
C ALA A 53 0.33 -8.05 9.28
N ALA A 54 0.87 -8.15 8.06
CA ALA A 54 0.06 -8.34 6.85
C ALA A 54 -0.46 -9.78 6.72
N PRO A 55 -1.68 -10.00 6.19
CA PRO A 55 -2.17 -11.34 5.86
C PRO A 55 -1.25 -12.07 4.88
N PRO A 56 -1.24 -13.42 4.85
CA PRO A 56 -0.40 -14.22 3.96
C PRO A 56 -0.94 -14.28 2.51
N ASP A 57 -1.37 -13.13 2.00
CA ASP A 57 -1.79 -12.94 0.61
C ASP A 57 -0.61 -12.44 -0.23
N SER A 58 -0.42 -12.99 -1.41
CA SER A 58 0.74 -12.69 -2.26
C SER A 58 0.76 -11.23 -2.70
N VAL A 59 -0.37 -10.68 -3.11
CA VAL A 59 -0.47 -9.29 -3.59
C VAL A 59 -0.18 -8.32 -2.44
N LEU A 60 -0.81 -8.54 -1.27
CA LEU A 60 -0.61 -7.71 -0.09
C LEU A 60 0.84 -7.75 0.38
N ARG A 61 1.44 -8.94 0.45
CA ARG A 61 2.82 -9.12 0.93
C ARG A 61 3.85 -8.49 -0.02
N TRP A 62 3.65 -8.55 -1.33
CA TRP A 62 4.49 -7.84 -2.28
C TRP A 62 4.31 -6.32 -2.18
N ALA A 63 3.06 -5.85 -2.03
CA ALA A 63 2.80 -4.43 -1.86
C ALA A 63 3.44 -3.90 -0.57
N VAL A 64 3.32 -4.62 0.55
CA VAL A 64 3.99 -4.25 1.81
C VAL A 64 5.51 -4.30 1.67
N LEU A 65 6.09 -5.26 0.96
CA LEU A 65 7.54 -5.31 0.77
C LEU A 65 8.09 -4.07 0.07
N PHE A 66 7.31 -3.46 -0.83
CA PHE A 66 7.74 -2.32 -1.65
C PHE A 66 7.15 -0.97 -1.24
N HIS A 67 6.18 -0.90 -0.31
CA HIS A 67 5.47 0.35 -0.02
C HIS A 67 6.41 1.53 0.26
N ASP A 68 7.44 1.30 1.05
CA ASP A 68 8.40 2.31 1.50
C ASP A 68 9.74 2.29 0.75
N ARG A 69 9.86 1.49 -0.31
CA ARG A 69 11.13 1.32 -1.02
C ARG A 69 11.66 2.61 -1.64
N GLY A 70 10.79 3.54 -1.95
CA GLY A 70 11.17 4.86 -2.50
C GLY A 70 11.69 5.85 -1.47
N LYS A 71 11.59 5.57 -0.17
CA LYS A 71 12.02 6.51 0.89
C LYS A 71 13.48 6.93 0.79
N PRO A 72 14.45 6.01 0.56
CA PRO A 72 15.85 6.41 0.42
C PRO A 72 16.10 7.43 -0.70
N GLU A 73 15.37 7.32 -1.83
CA GLU A 73 15.50 8.23 -2.96
C GLU A 73 14.78 9.57 -2.76
N CYS A 74 13.78 9.61 -1.89
CA CYS A 74 12.96 10.80 -1.61
C CYS A 74 13.36 11.52 -0.32
N PHE A 75 14.42 11.07 0.34
CA PHE A 75 14.82 11.60 1.63
C PHE A 75 15.26 13.07 1.55
N ALA A 76 14.66 13.89 2.37
CA ALA A 76 15.06 15.28 2.58
C ALA A 76 14.92 15.64 4.06
N LEU A 77 15.84 16.46 4.57
CA LEU A 77 15.75 17.00 5.92
C LEU A 77 15.12 18.39 5.89
N ASP A 78 14.26 18.66 6.85
CA ASP A 78 13.79 20.02 7.10
C ASP A 78 14.80 20.81 7.95
N THR A 79 14.45 22.05 8.28
CA THR A 79 15.29 22.95 9.08
C THR A 79 15.51 22.48 10.53
N GLN A 80 14.71 21.52 10.99
CA GLN A 80 14.80 20.92 12.32
C GLN A 80 15.56 19.58 12.30
N GLY A 81 16.02 19.14 11.13
CA GLY A 81 16.70 17.86 10.95
C GLY A 81 15.77 16.65 10.90
N ILE A 82 14.46 16.87 10.69
CA ILE A 82 13.45 15.80 10.57
C ILE A 82 13.40 15.33 9.11
N GLY A 83 13.37 14.00 8.94
CA GLY A 83 13.29 13.36 7.63
C GLY A 83 11.88 13.39 7.02
N HIS A 84 11.82 13.75 5.73
CA HIS A 84 10.60 13.75 4.92
C HIS A 84 10.83 12.96 3.64
N PHE A 85 9.74 12.35 3.09
CA PHE A 85 9.81 11.39 1.98
C PHE A 85 8.75 11.70 0.92
N MET A 86 8.62 12.96 0.52
CA MET A 86 7.56 13.40 -0.40
C MET A 86 7.61 12.63 -1.72
N GLY A 87 6.48 12.03 -2.09
CA GLY A 87 6.34 11.28 -3.35
C GLY A 87 6.97 9.88 -3.35
N HIS A 88 7.41 9.37 -2.20
CA HIS A 88 8.01 8.03 -2.11
C HIS A 88 7.12 6.92 -2.65
N GLY A 89 5.79 7.01 -2.52
CA GLY A 89 4.87 6.01 -3.05
C GLY A 89 4.97 5.85 -4.58
N VAL A 90 5.09 6.96 -5.32
CA VAL A 90 5.28 6.94 -6.78
C VAL A 90 6.64 6.34 -7.15
N VAL A 91 7.70 6.69 -6.41
CA VAL A 91 9.04 6.12 -6.62
C VAL A 91 9.06 4.64 -6.27
N SER A 92 8.42 4.24 -5.16
CA SER A 92 8.24 2.84 -4.74
C SER A 92 7.55 2.03 -5.83
N ARG A 93 6.44 2.53 -6.39
CA ARG A 93 5.74 1.88 -7.51
C ARG A 93 6.66 1.66 -8.71
N ARG A 94 7.37 2.69 -9.16
CA ARG A 94 8.30 2.58 -10.29
C ARG A 94 9.34 1.48 -10.07
N ILE A 95 9.89 1.38 -8.86
CA ILE A 95 10.87 0.35 -8.51
C ILE A 95 10.20 -1.02 -8.50
N ALA A 96 9.03 -1.16 -7.88
CA ALA A 96 8.26 -2.40 -7.83
C ALA A 96 7.89 -2.89 -9.24
N ASP A 97 7.46 -1.99 -10.13
CA ASP A 97 7.13 -2.31 -11.53
C ASP A 97 8.34 -2.92 -12.25
N GLY A 98 9.54 -2.34 -12.10
CA GLY A 98 10.77 -2.87 -12.68
C GLY A 98 11.13 -4.27 -12.15
N VAL A 99 10.93 -4.51 -10.85
CA VAL A 99 11.14 -5.84 -10.24
C VAL A 99 10.11 -6.84 -10.77
N MET A 100 8.85 -6.48 -10.81
CA MET A 100 7.78 -7.36 -11.28
C MET A 100 7.93 -7.71 -12.77
N ASP A 101 8.40 -6.77 -13.60
CA ASP A 101 8.74 -7.03 -14.99
C ASP A 101 9.88 -8.05 -15.09
N ARG A 102 10.96 -7.86 -14.34
CA ARG A 102 12.11 -8.77 -14.30
C ARG A 102 11.73 -10.18 -13.81
N LEU A 103 10.83 -10.25 -12.84
CA LEU A 103 10.33 -11.51 -12.27
C LEU A 103 9.15 -12.10 -13.05
N ARG A 104 8.71 -11.46 -14.14
CA ARG A 104 7.66 -11.90 -15.06
C ARG A 104 6.29 -12.11 -14.36
N PHE A 105 5.89 -11.14 -13.55
CA PHE A 105 4.54 -11.10 -13.02
C PHE A 105 3.53 -10.88 -14.14
N ASP A 106 2.31 -11.43 -13.98
CA ASP A 106 1.22 -11.10 -14.89
C ASP A 106 0.77 -9.63 -14.73
N ASN A 107 0.17 -9.08 -15.76
CA ASN A 107 -0.19 -7.66 -15.80
C ASN A 107 -1.22 -7.27 -14.74
N ALA A 108 -2.15 -8.16 -14.39
CA ALA A 108 -3.17 -7.88 -13.38
C ALA A 108 -2.56 -7.79 -11.99
N ALA A 109 -1.64 -8.71 -11.65
CA ALA A 109 -0.89 -8.66 -10.40
C ALA A 109 0.00 -7.42 -10.31
N LYS A 110 0.70 -7.06 -11.39
CA LYS A 110 1.54 -5.85 -11.46
C LYS A 110 0.73 -4.59 -11.20
N GLU A 111 -0.37 -4.40 -11.93
CA GLU A 111 -1.20 -3.20 -11.77
C GLU A 111 -1.72 -3.10 -10.34
N ARG A 112 -2.25 -4.21 -9.80
CA ARG A 112 -2.83 -4.25 -8.46
C ARG A 112 -1.78 -3.97 -7.38
N ILE A 113 -0.60 -4.58 -7.44
CA ILE A 113 0.49 -4.34 -6.49
C ILE A 113 0.98 -2.90 -6.62
N GLY A 114 1.19 -2.42 -7.85
CA GLY A 114 1.65 -1.06 -8.13
C GLY A 114 0.70 0.02 -7.59
N GLU A 115 -0.63 -0.15 -7.77
CA GLU A 115 -1.62 0.75 -7.19
C GLU A 115 -1.56 0.76 -5.66
N LEU A 116 -1.49 -0.41 -5.04
CA LEU A 116 -1.41 -0.53 -3.59
C LEU A 116 -0.14 0.11 -3.02
N VAL A 117 1.00 -0.06 -3.69
CA VAL A 117 2.27 0.58 -3.33
C VAL A 117 2.18 2.09 -3.47
N GLU A 118 1.69 2.60 -4.59
CA GLU A 118 1.62 4.05 -4.84
C GLU A 118 0.71 4.77 -3.84
N TRP A 119 -0.41 4.13 -3.46
CA TRP A 119 -1.47 4.76 -2.67
C TRP A 119 -1.48 4.36 -1.20
N HIS A 120 -0.49 3.59 -0.73
CA HIS A 120 -0.48 3.07 0.65
C HIS A 120 -0.59 4.16 1.72
N ASP A 121 -0.02 5.34 1.49
CA ASP A 121 -0.04 6.47 2.45
C ASP A 121 -1.19 7.46 2.19
N HIS A 122 -2.08 7.18 1.22
CA HIS A 122 -3.19 8.09 0.92
C HIS A 122 -4.25 8.05 2.02
N ARG A 123 -4.50 9.23 2.63
CA ARG A 123 -5.47 9.36 3.73
C ARG A 123 -6.86 9.69 3.23
N VAL A 124 -7.84 9.03 3.82
CA VAL A 124 -9.27 9.28 3.61
C VAL A 124 -9.91 9.62 4.95
N GLU A 125 -10.62 10.75 5.01
CA GLU A 125 -11.20 11.24 6.27
C GLU A 125 -12.72 11.42 6.20
N THR A 126 -13.30 11.40 4.99
CA THR A 126 -14.70 11.75 4.74
C THR A 126 -15.41 10.72 3.87
N GLU A 127 -16.75 10.63 3.98
CA GLU A 127 -17.58 9.78 3.10
C GLU A 127 -17.40 10.13 1.61
N LYS A 128 -17.18 11.42 1.28
CA LYS A 128 -16.85 11.82 -0.09
C LYS A 128 -15.53 11.24 -0.54
N GLY A 129 -14.54 11.19 0.34
CA GLY A 129 -13.26 10.53 0.11
C GLY A 129 -13.45 9.03 -0.13
N VAL A 130 -14.24 8.36 0.71
CA VAL A 130 -14.58 6.93 0.57
C VAL A 130 -15.21 6.66 -0.79
N ARG A 131 -16.23 7.43 -1.21
CA ARG A 131 -16.85 7.29 -2.53
C ARG A 131 -15.87 7.47 -3.67
N ARG A 132 -14.94 8.44 -3.57
CA ARG A 132 -13.90 8.66 -4.58
C ARG A 132 -12.94 7.47 -4.69
N MET A 133 -12.56 6.87 -3.55
CA MET A 133 -11.71 5.67 -3.53
C MET A 133 -12.44 4.45 -4.09
N LEU A 134 -13.71 4.26 -3.73
CA LEU A 134 -14.56 3.22 -4.33
C LEU A 134 -14.66 3.34 -5.85
N ASN A 135 -14.87 4.55 -6.36
CA ASN A 135 -14.91 4.80 -7.81
C ASN A 135 -13.59 4.49 -8.51
N ARG A 136 -12.46 4.79 -7.85
CA ARG A 136 -11.13 4.59 -8.43
C ARG A 136 -10.69 3.13 -8.39
N PHE A 137 -10.80 2.49 -7.25
CA PHE A 137 -10.18 1.19 -6.97
C PHE A 137 -11.17 0.03 -6.94
N GLY A 138 -12.47 0.31 -6.80
CA GLY A 138 -13.45 -0.68 -6.44
C GLY A 138 -13.30 -1.16 -4.99
N GLU A 139 -14.27 -1.93 -4.52
CA GLU A 139 -14.30 -2.40 -3.13
C GLU A 139 -13.06 -3.24 -2.78
N GLN A 140 -12.74 -4.23 -3.61
CA GLN A 140 -11.67 -5.19 -3.30
C GLN A 140 -10.30 -4.52 -3.12
N ASN A 141 -9.93 -3.60 -4.01
CA ASN A 141 -8.63 -2.92 -3.92
C ASN A 141 -8.63 -1.86 -2.83
N PHE A 142 -9.77 -1.21 -2.55
CA PHE A 142 -9.83 -0.27 -1.45
C PHE A 142 -9.72 -0.98 -0.08
N ARG A 143 -10.36 -2.13 0.12
CA ARG A 143 -10.15 -2.96 1.33
C ARG A 143 -8.71 -3.46 1.45
N ALA A 144 -8.09 -3.85 0.33
CA ALA A 144 -6.68 -4.24 0.30
C ALA A 144 -5.77 -3.07 0.73
N LEU A 145 -6.05 -1.85 0.27
CA LEU A 145 -5.32 -0.64 0.66
C LEU A 145 -5.43 -0.38 2.17
N LEU A 146 -6.64 -0.47 2.75
CA LEU A 146 -6.84 -0.32 4.20
C LEU A 146 -6.08 -1.40 4.99
N THR A 147 -6.02 -2.63 4.45
CA THR A 147 -5.25 -3.73 5.05
C THR A 147 -3.75 -3.42 5.08
N ILE A 148 -3.21 -2.85 3.98
CA ILE A 148 -1.80 -2.41 3.94
C ILE A 148 -1.55 -1.28 4.92
N GLN A 149 -2.44 -0.29 5.00
CA GLN A 149 -2.33 0.82 5.95
C GLN A 149 -2.37 0.35 7.41
N ARG A 150 -3.13 -0.70 7.72
CA ARG A 150 -3.09 -1.34 9.05
C ARG A 150 -1.73 -1.99 9.32
N ALA A 151 -1.22 -2.74 8.36
CA ALA A 151 0.05 -3.42 8.48
C ALA A 151 1.21 -2.43 8.63
N ASP A 152 1.24 -1.38 7.81
CA ASP A 152 2.20 -0.27 7.90
C ASP A 152 2.16 0.40 9.28
N ASN A 153 0.97 0.74 9.78
CA ASN A 153 0.83 1.35 11.11
C ASN A 153 1.30 0.44 12.25
N MET A 154 1.19 -0.89 12.10
CA MET A 154 1.77 -1.84 13.08
C MET A 154 3.29 -1.86 13.07
N GLY A 155 3.93 -1.45 11.98
CA GLY A 155 5.37 -1.25 11.86
C GLY A 155 5.89 0.05 12.52
N GLN A 156 5.02 0.95 12.96
CA GLN A 156 5.39 2.20 13.63
C GLN A 156 5.64 2.01 15.13
N ALA A 157 6.22 3.01 15.78
CA ALA A 157 6.34 3.05 17.23
C ALA A 157 4.96 2.95 17.90
N GLU A 158 4.88 2.32 19.07
CA GLU A 158 3.62 1.97 19.73
C GLU A 158 2.72 3.20 19.97
N GLU A 159 3.31 4.33 20.37
CA GLU A 159 2.60 5.59 20.56
C GLU A 159 1.93 6.14 19.30
N PHE A 160 2.38 5.75 18.10
CA PHE A 160 1.83 6.18 16.82
C PHE A 160 0.88 5.15 16.16
N ARG A 161 0.59 4.03 16.83
CA ARG A 161 -0.35 3.01 16.33
C ARG A 161 -1.82 3.39 16.46
N GLY A 162 -2.12 4.59 16.94
CA GLY A 162 -3.50 5.10 17.08
C GLY A 162 -4.33 5.16 15.79
N ARG A 163 -3.66 5.08 14.62
CA ARG A 163 -4.32 5.09 13.30
C ARG A 163 -5.22 3.87 13.05
N GLN A 164 -5.09 2.79 13.82
CA GLN A 164 -5.98 1.62 13.72
C GLN A 164 -7.46 2.01 13.86
N LYS A 165 -7.80 2.87 14.83
CA LYS A 165 -9.18 3.37 15.06
C LYS A 165 -9.69 4.23 13.90
N GLU A 166 -8.81 5.00 13.27
CA GLU A 166 -9.15 5.78 12.08
C GLU A 166 -9.49 4.86 10.90
N ILE A 167 -8.70 3.81 10.69
CA ILE A 167 -8.95 2.83 9.65
C ILE A 167 -10.26 2.08 9.91
N ASP A 168 -10.58 1.70 11.16
CA ASP A 168 -11.87 1.11 11.53
C ASP A 168 -13.04 2.03 11.16
N ARG A 169 -12.88 3.34 11.39
CA ARG A 169 -13.89 4.34 11.01
C ARG A 169 -14.06 4.41 9.49
N ILE A 170 -12.96 4.35 8.74
CA ILE A 170 -13.01 4.36 7.26
C ILE A 170 -13.71 3.11 6.75
N GLU A 171 -13.40 1.92 7.30
CA GLU A 171 -14.09 0.67 6.94
C GLU A 171 -15.57 0.73 7.23
N ALA A 172 -15.98 1.25 8.39
CA ALA A 172 -17.38 1.45 8.71
C ALA A 172 -18.08 2.45 7.76
N MET A 173 -17.39 3.49 7.27
CA MET A 173 -17.90 4.37 6.24
C MET A 173 -18.04 3.67 4.90
N LEU A 174 -17.06 2.84 4.54
CA LEU A 174 -17.08 2.02 3.32
C LEU A 174 -18.29 1.07 3.32
N ASP A 175 -18.49 0.33 4.41
CA ASP A 175 -19.60 -0.62 4.54
C ASP A 175 -20.95 0.10 4.39
N ARG A 176 -21.14 1.24 5.05
CA ARG A 176 -22.36 2.06 4.88
C ARG A 176 -22.58 2.56 3.46
N GLU A 177 -21.51 2.93 2.75
CA GLU A 177 -21.66 3.37 1.35
C GLU A 177 -22.04 2.20 0.42
N LEU A 178 -21.51 1.01 0.68
CA LEU A 178 -21.90 -0.21 -0.06
C LEU A 178 -23.35 -0.62 0.21
N GLU A 179 -23.80 -0.55 1.47
CA GLU A 179 -25.20 -0.84 1.87
C GLU A 179 -26.21 0.11 1.22
N LYS A 180 -25.84 1.37 0.98
CA LYS A 180 -26.68 2.33 0.25
C LYS A 180 -26.95 1.91 -1.22
N GLY A 181 -26.26 0.91 -1.75
CA GLY A 181 -26.39 0.48 -3.13
C GLY A 181 -26.03 1.56 -4.16
N SER A 182 -25.22 2.55 -3.75
CA SER A 182 -24.79 3.64 -4.61
C SER A 182 -24.02 3.11 -5.81
N CYS A 183 -24.30 3.65 -7.01
CA CYS A 183 -23.56 3.33 -8.20
C CYS A 183 -22.15 3.95 -8.14
N PHE A 184 -21.11 3.14 -8.08
CA PHE A 184 -19.72 3.57 -7.99
C PHE A 184 -18.96 3.50 -9.33
N SER A 185 -19.59 2.97 -10.38
CA SER A 185 -19.00 2.93 -11.71
C SER A 185 -20.05 3.05 -12.80
N LEU A 186 -19.67 3.53 -13.99
CA LEU A 186 -20.54 3.57 -15.14
C LEU A 186 -21.10 2.19 -15.52
N LYS A 187 -20.38 1.11 -15.21
CA LYS A 187 -20.82 -0.27 -15.44
C LYS A 187 -21.97 -0.72 -14.53
N GLN A 188 -22.17 -0.03 -13.40
CA GLN A 188 -23.24 -0.31 -12.44
C GLN A 188 -24.48 0.54 -12.67
N LEU A 189 -24.47 1.43 -13.66
CA LEU A 189 -25.66 2.20 -14.03
C LEU A 189 -26.76 1.24 -14.54
N ALA A 190 -27.97 1.47 -14.06
CA ALA A 190 -29.17 0.74 -14.54
C ALA A 190 -29.51 1.06 -16.00
N VAL A 191 -28.88 2.10 -16.57
CA VAL A 191 -29.06 2.57 -17.94
C VAL A 191 -27.72 2.58 -18.65
N ASN A 192 -27.65 2.06 -19.85
CA ASN A 192 -26.47 2.05 -20.71
C ASN A 192 -26.66 2.92 -21.95
N GLY A 193 -25.62 3.09 -22.77
CA GLY A 193 -25.67 3.96 -23.97
C GLY A 193 -26.71 3.49 -25.00
N ASN A 194 -27.00 2.19 -25.09
CA ASN A 194 -28.04 1.67 -26.02
C ASN A 194 -29.44 2.05 -25.55
N ASP A 195 -29.66 2.11 -24.23
CA ASP A 195 -30.94 2.56 -23.67
C ASP A 195 -31.19 4.04 -24.00
N LEU A 196 -30.15 4.87 -23.97
CA LEU A 196 -30.22 6.29 -24.33
C LEU A 196 -30.48 6.46 -25.85
N LEU A 197 -29.79 5.70 -26.69
CA LEU A 197 -30.05 5.69 -28.13
C LEU A 197 -31.48 5.25 -28.46
N GLY A 198 -32.03 4.28 -27.70
CA GLY A 198 -33.43 3.85 -27.84
C GLY A 198 -34.46 4.94 -27.48
N LEU A 199 -34.05 5.95 -26.70
CA LEU A 199 -34.86 7.12 -26.36
C LEU A 199 -34.64 8.32 -27.30
N GLY A 200 -33.79 8.16 -28.34
CA GLY A 200 -33.52 9.21 -29.33
C GLY A 200 -32.59 10.31 -28.84
N LEU A 201 -31.75 10.01 -27.79
CA LEU A 201 -30.74 10.89 -27.21
C LEU A 201 -29.33 10.57 -27.75
#